data_9532d41485cbeb94f55a68fcb2665643
#
_entry.id   9532d41485cbeb94f55a68fcb2665643
#
_cell.length_a   1.000
_cell.length_b   1.000
_cell.length_c   1.000
_cell.angle_alpha   90.00
_cell.angle_beta   90.00
_cell.angle_gamma   90.00
#
_symmetry.space_group_name_H-M   'P 1'
#
loop_
_entity.id
_entity.type
_entity.pdbx_description
1 polymer ?
#
loop_
_entity_poly.entity_id
_entity_poly.type
_entity_poly.pdbx_seq_one_letter_code
_entity_poly.pdbx_strand_id
1 'polypeptide(L)'
;MSVKVSVEPSVLRWALDRADMSETEKAFDKLRVSEWLRQDSQPTISQLTKFAQKTHVPFGMLFLSEPPVEEKPLADFRFRGSAPEKYSAELTETILEQQRRQNWYRDYAIARGLEANEYVGSETLASNPEQVADRIRYDFGYTPGTVRSGAEARKAIIELLEENGFLISVAGVVGSNTHRPYDPNEFSGFSLSDDYAPTIFVNGRDTKNAQIFTLLHELGHLLLGESGVSVSGGEEVHQQHAEQQDYNERWCDSFAAHFLVPPAEIRKKVRALPGDGDEITEDSIEKLASHFCVSTLTILNSLLTEELISRQKYAALYPSMREKAIAHAQESGKTSGGGDYYRPKIYALGKRFASAVFADAASGRTTYTEAHRLLGVPKTETYEKLAQKVREA
;
A
#
# COMPACT_ATOMS: atom_id res chain seq x y z
N MET A 1 -24.84 34.29 -21.02
CA MET A 1 -23.45 34.74 -21.06
C MET A 1 -22.61 33.76 -20.16
N SER A 2 -21.52 33.22 -20.67
CA SER A 2 -20.63 32.38 -19.83
C SER A 2 -19.76 33.31 -18.99
N VAL A 3 -19.78 33.14 -17.69
CA VAL A 3 -18.94 33.91 -16.75
C VAL A 3 -17.48 33.46 -16.94
N LYS A 4 -16.61 34.39 -17.32
CA LYS A 4 -15.15 34.21 -17.36
C LYS A 4 -14.58 34.55 -15.99
N VAL A 5 -13.52 33.83 -15.61
CA VAL A 5 -12.84 33.98 -14.32
C VAL A 5 -11.32 34.12 -14.53
N SER A 6 -10.74 35.01 -13.72
CA SER A 6 -9.27 35.15 -13.70
C SER A 6 -8.67 34.01 -12.89
N VAL A 7 -7.58 33.42 -13.40
CA VAL A 7 -6.81 32.34 -12.73
C VAL A 7 -5.34 32.66 -12.92
N GLU A 8 -4.55 32.48 -11.87
CA GLU A 8 -3.12 32.70 -11.92
C GLU A 8 -2.40 31.63 -12.74
N PRO A 9 -1.57 32.02 -13.74
CA PRO A 9 -0.82 31.06 -14.56
C PRO A 9 0.09 30.11 -13.76
N SER A 10 0.64 30.57 -12.64
CA SER A 10 1.46 29.76 -11.74
C SER A 10 0.65 28.61 -11.13
N VAL A 11 -0.61 28.86 -10.78
CA VAL A 11 -1.52 27.82 -10.23
C VAL A 11 -1.94 26.84 -11.31
N LEU A 12 -2.14 27.28 -12.54
CA LEU A 12 -2.42 26.38 -13.67
C LEU A 12 -1.22 25.49 -14.00
N ARG A 13 0.00 26.03 -13.99
CA ARG A 13 1.23 25.24 -14.16
C ARG A 13 1.39 24.20 -13.06
N TRP A 14 1.23 24.62 -11.79
CA TRP A 14 1.24 23.70 -10.68
C TRP A 14 0.23 22.54 -10.84
N ALA A 15 -0.98 22.84 -11.32
CA ALA A 15 -2.00 21.83 -11.54
C ALA A 15 -1.62 20.83 -12.66
N LEU A 16 -0.96 21.30 -13.71
CA LEU A 16 -0.43 20.47 -14.79
C LEU A 16 0.73 19.61 -14.32
N ASP A 17 1.72 20.21 -13.65
CA ASP A 17 2.89 19.53 -13.11
C ASP A 17 2.49 18.45 -12.10
N ARG A 18 1.47 18.74 -11.27
CA ARG A 18 0.93 17.76 -10.31
C ARG A 18 0.28 16.57 -11.00
N ALA A 19 -0.37 16.79 -12.13
CA ALA A 19 -1.04 15.75 -12.91
C ALA A 19 -0.11 15.03 -13.90
N ASP A 20 1.18 15.40 -13.93
CA ASP A 20 2.16 14.95 -14.93
C ASP A 20 1.62 15.13 -16.37
N MET A 21 0.99 16.28 -16.63
CA MET A 21 0.33 16.59 -17.89
C MET A 21 0.94 17.83 -18.56
N SER A 22 1.10 17.78 -19.86
CA SER A 22 1.49 18.96 -20.64
C SER A 22 0.25 19.76 -21.07
N GLU A 23 0.43 21.07 -21.26
CA GLU A 23 -0.63 21.98 -21.76
C GLU A 23 -1.17 21.62 -23.15
N THR A 24 -0.39 20.85 -23.91
CA THR A 24 -0.68 20.43 -25.30
C THR A 24 -1.30 19.03 -25.38
N GLU A 25 -1.61 18.40 -24.24
CA GLU A 25 -2.22 17.09 -24.28
C GLU A 25 -3.59 17.07 -24.94
N LYS A 26 -3.91 15.96 -25.64
CA LYS A 26 -5.22 15.70 -26.24
C LYS A 26 -6.38 15.86 -25.26
N ALA A 27 -6.11 15.63 -23.98
CA ALA A 27 -7.07 15.86 -22.92
C ALA A 27 -7.59 17.30 -22.89
N PHE A 28 -6.79 18.27 -23.34
CA PHE A 28 -7.08 19.70 -23.31
C PHE A 28 -7.46 20.31 -24.68
N ASP A 29 -7.59 19.51 -25.75
CA ASP A 29 -7.91 19.99 -27.12
C ASP A 29 -9.09 20.96 -27.21
N LYS A 30 -10.08 20.79 -26.30
CA LYS A 30 -11.28 21.66 -26.21
C LYS A 30 -11.16 22.77 -25.19
N LEU A 31 -10.01 22.83 -24.48
CA LEU A 31 -9.73 23.81 -23.44
C LEU A 31 -8.50 24.60 -23.88
N ARG A 32 -8.58 25.87 -24.03
CA ARG A 32 -7.47 26.71 -24.49
C ARG A 32 -6.42 26.97 -23.41
N VAL A 33 -5.86 25.89 -22.81
CA VAL A 33 -4.98 25.95 -21.63
C VAL A 33 -3.74 26.81 -21.92
N SER A 34 -3.12 26.65 -23.10
CA SER A 34 -1.97 27.46 -23.49
C SER A 34 -2.25 28.95 -23.57
N GLU A 35 -3.49 29.34 -23.97
CA GLU A 35 -3.89 30.73 -23.96
C GLU A 35 -4.08 31.27 -22.53
N TRP A 36 -4.58 30.43 -21.61
CA TRP A 36 -4.74 30.83 -20.19
C TRP A 36 -3.38 31.02 -19.52
N LEU A 37 -2.43 30.14 -19.80
CA LEU A 37 -1.06 30.22 -19.30
C LEU A 37 -0.31 31.46 -19.78
N ARG A 38 -0.61 31.95 -21.00
CA ARG A 38 -0.07 33.18 -21.54
C ARG A 38 -0.89 34.43 -21.21
N GLN A 39 -2.03 34.25 -20.53
CA GLN A 39 -3.01 35.30 -20.23
C GLN A 39 -3.64 35.94 -21.48
N ASP A 40 -3.59 35.28 -22.64
CA ASP A 40 -4.22 35.73 -23.87
C ASP A 40 -5.75 35.62 -23.81
N SER A 41 -6.27 34.71 -22.99
CA SER A 41 -7.72 34.55 -22.74
C SER A 41 -7.98 34.09 -21.30
N GLN A 42 -9.23 34.23 -20.85
CA GLN A 42 -9.67 33.75 -19.54
C GLN A 42 -10.62 32.56 -19.69
N PRO A 43 -10.49 31.50 -18.85
CA PRO A 43 -11.43 30.39 -18.85
C PRO A 43 -12.81 30.80 -18.37
N THR A 44 -13.82 30.11 -18.86
CA THR A 44 -15.14 30.11 -18.22
C THR A 44 -15.15 29.13 -17.03
N ILE A 45 -16.08 29.31 -16.08
CA ILE A 45 -16.26 28.39 -14.95
C ILE A 45 -16.41 26.95 -15.43
N SER A 46 -17.21 26.70 -16.49
CA SER A 46 -17.37 25.35 -17.05
C SER A 46 -16.07 24.77 -17.64
N GLN A 47 -15.23 25.57 -18.27
CA GLN A 47 -13.93 25.14 -18.79
C GLN A 47 -12.96 24.86 -17.65
N LEU A 48 -12.93 25.73 -16.64
CA LEU A 48 -12.09 25.56 -15.46
C LEU A 48 -12.50 24.33 -14.64
N THR A 49 -13.80 24.05 -14.52
CA THR A 49 -14.29 22.80 -13.90
C THR A 49 -13.80 21.57 -14.64
N LYS A 50 -13.81 21.58 -15.98
CA LYS A 50 -13.28 20.48 -16.78
C LYS A 50 -11.77 20.33 -16.65
N PHE A 51 -11.05 21.44 -16.55
CA PHE A 51 -9.60 21.43 -16.29
C PHE A 51 -9.32 20.82 -14.91
N ALA A 52 -9.99 21.27 -13.85
CA ALA A 52 -9.89 20.71 -12.50
C ALA A 52 -10.14 19.20 -12.47
N GLN A 53 -11.17 18.72 -13.19
CA GLN A 53 -11.48 17.30 -13.30
C GLN A 53 -10.38 16.49 -13.99
N LYS A 54 -9.72 17.06 -15.01
CA LYS A 54 -8.66 16.40 -15.76
C LYS A 54 -7.33 16.38 -15.04
N THR A 55 -7.02 17.46 -14.32
CA THR A 55 -5.80 17.58 -13.51
C THR A 55 -5.98 17.02 -12.09
N HIS A 56 -7.17 16.53 -11.76
CA HIS A 56 -7.51 16.01 -10.42
C HIS A 56 -7.21 16.99 -9.28
N VAL A 57 -7.33 18.30 -9.57
CA VAL A 57 -7.16 19.37 -8.59
C VAL A 57 -8.52 19.83 -8.08
N PRO A 58 -8.71 20.01 -6.76
CA PRO A 58 -9.94 20.61 -6.24
C PRO A 58 -10.22 21.96 -6.89
N PHE A 59 -11.44 22.14 -7.40
CA PHE A 59 -11.83 23.34 -8.17
C PHE A 59 -11.49 24.64 -7.45
N GLY A 60 -11.70 24.70 -6.11
CA GLY A 60 -11.41 25.88 -5.30
C GLY A 60 -9.93 26.25 -5.27
N MET A 61 -9.01 25.30 -5.42
CA MET A 61 -7.57 25.59 -5.41
C MET A 61 -7.11 26.36 -6.64
N LEU A 62 -7.86 26.29 -7.76
CA LEU A 62 -7.53 27.03 -8.97
C LEU A 62 -7.76 28.57 -8.83
N PHE A 63 -8.32 29.02 -7.72
CA PHE A 63 -8.53 30.43 -7.42
C PHE A 63 -7.52 31.00 -6.41
N LEU A 64 -6.50 30.22 -6.04
CA LEU A 64 -5.42 30.71 -5.20
C LEU A 64 -4.59 31.75 -5.94
N SER A 65 -3.99 32.69 -5.20
CA SER A 65 -3.08 33.70 -5.75
C SER A 65 -1.69 33.16 -6.07
N GLU A 66 -1.34 32.02 -5.48
CA GLU A 66 -0.09 31.31 -5.66
C GLU A 66 -0.29 29.81 -5.49
N PRO A 67 0.58 28.95 -6.09
CA PRO A 67 0.52 27.52 -5.89
C PRO A 67 0.59 27.15 -4.41
N PRO A 68 -0.23 26.20 -3.94
CA PRO A 68 -0.12 25.72 -2.57
C PRO A 68 1.23 25.04 -2.35
N VAL A 69 1.81 25.24 -1.17
CA VAL A 69 2.98 24.48 -0.75
C VAL A 69 2.52 23.05 -0.42
N GLU A 70 2.98 22.09 -1.20
CA GLU A 70 2.71 20.68 -0.97
C GLU A 70 3.86 20.09 -0.14
N GLU A 71 3.62 19.88 1.15
CA GLU A 71 4.50 19.08 1.99
C GLU A 71 4.19 17.59 1.80
N LYS A 72 5.20 16.73 1.88
CA LYS A 72 5.00 15.28 1.89
C LYS A 72 4.21 14.92 3.17
N PRO A 73 3.05 14.27 3.06
CA PRO A 73 2.22 13.97 4.22
C PRO A 73 2.81 12.90 5.14
N LEU A 74 3.81 12.15 4.67
CA LEU A 74 4.51 11.09 5.40
C LEU A 74 6.01 11.11 5.13
N ALA A 75 6.80 10.47 6.01
CA ALA A 75 8.20 10.14 5.76
C ALA A 75 8.31 9.22 4.54
N ASP A 76 9.38 9.37 3.77
CA ASP A 76 9.58 8.64 2.52
C ASP A 76 10.71 7.62 2.70
N PHE A 77 10.36 6.36 2.89
CA PHE A 77 11.30 5.25 3.05
C PHE A 77 11.66 4.56 1.72
N ARG A 78 11.06 5.00 0.60
CA ARG A 78 11.23 4.37 -0.72
C ARG A 78 12.64 4.39 -1.25
N PHE A 79 13.44 5.38 -0.87
CA PHE A 79 14.74 5.62 -1.46
C PHE A 79 15.83 5.73 -0.41
N ARG A 80 16.82 4.88 -0.55
CA ARG A 80 18.11 4.97 0.15
C ARG A 80 19.00 5.97 -0.60
N GLY A 81 18.71 7.27 -0.52
CA GLY A 81 19.41 8.33 -1.26
C GLY A 81 18.49 9.50 -1.58
N SER A 82 18.57 10.07 -2.78
CA SER A 82 17.69 11.15 -3.21
C SER A 82 16.31 10.61 -3.56
N ALA A 83 15.38 10.64 -2.62
CA ALA A 83 13.96 10.41 -2.91
C ALA A 83 13.46 11.42 -3.95
N PRO A 84 12.50 11.05 -4.85
CA PRO A 84 11.86 12.03 -5.69
C PRO A 84 11.30 13.16 -4.84
N GLU A 85 11.45 14.37 -5.33
CA GLU A 85 11.10 15.59 -4.59
C GLU A 85 9.63 15.63 -4.18
N LYS A 86 8.76 14.91 -4.94
CA LYS A 86 7.30 14.87 -4.74
C LYS A 86 6.73 13.46 -4.89
N TYR A 87 5.67 13.18 -4.15
CA TYR A 87 4.78 12.05 -4.42
C TYR A 87 3.89 12.32 -5.64
N SER A 88 3.44 11.26 -6.32
CA SER A 88 2.38 11.40 -7.31
C SER A 88 1.10 11.96 -6.68
N ALA A 89 0.22 12.52 -7.50
CA ALA A 89 -1.09 12.96 -7.05
C ALA A 89 -1.92 11.78 -6.49
N GLU A 90 -1.77 10.60 -7.10
CA GLU A 90 -2.42 9.37 -6.70
C GLU A 90 -2.01 8.93 -5.30
N LEU A 91 -0.72 8.89 -5.03
CA LEU A 91 -0.20 8.51 -3.71
C LEU A 91 -0.57 9.55 -2.65
N THR A 92 -0.38 10.84 -2.94
CA THR A 92 -0.73 11.93 -2.02
C THR A 92 -2.22 11.90 -1.63
N GLU A 93 -3.12 11.77 -2.61
CA GLU A 93 -4.56 11.71 -2.36
C GLU A 93 -4.94 10.48 -1.52
N THR A 94 -4.29 9.35 -1.79
CA THR A 94 -4.53 8.10 -1.07
C THR A 94 -4.08 8.21 0.39
N ILE A 95 -2.89 8.76 0.65
CA ILE A 95 -2.41 8.98 2.03
C ILE A 95 -3.40 9.88 2.79
N LEU A 96 -3.80 11.01 2.21
CA LEU A 96 -4.75 11.94 2.83
C LEU A 96 -6.13 11.30 3.07
N GLU A 97 -6.57 10.40 2.18
CA GLU A 97 -7.81 9.65 2.39
C GLU A 97 -7.67 8.65 3.54
N GLN A 98 -6.57 7.92 3.62
CA GLN A 98 -6.31 6.98 4.72
C GLN A 98 -6.15 7.71 6.06
N GLN A 99 -5.48 8.85 6.11
CA GLN A 99 -5.39 9.68 7.32
C GLN A 99 -6.77 10.15 7.80
N ARG A 100 -7.68 10.54 6.89
CA ARG A 100 -9.07 10.88 7.26
C ARG A 100 -9.83 9.70 7.83
N ARG A 101 -9.66 8.50 7.26
CA ARG A 101 -10.27 7.26 7.78
C ARG A 101 -9.70 6.88 9.13
N GLN A 102 -8.38 6.98 9.29
CA GLN A 102 -7.67 6.76 10.54
C GLN A 102 -8.19 7.69 11.64
N ASN A 103 -8.25 9.00 11.38
CA ASN A 103 -8.75 9.99 12.34
C ASN A 103 -10.19 9.68 12.78
N TRP A 104 -11.08 9.37 11.82
CA TRP A 104 -12.45 8.99 12.13
C TRP A 104 -12.50 7.71 13.00
N TYR A 105 -11.69 6.69 12.65
CA TYR A 105 -11.68 5.43 13.42
C TYR A 105 -11.09 5.62 14.82
N ARG A 106 -10.08 6.47 14.98
CA ARG A 106 -9.54 6.85 16.30
C ARG A 106 -10.63 7.46 17.17
N ASP A 107 -11.35 8.44 16.66
CA ASP A 107 -12.45 9.07 17.40
C ASP A 107 -13.55 8.06 17.76
N TYR A 108 -13.88 7.17 16.83
CA TYR A 108 -14.81 6.07 17.06
C TYR A 108 -14.31 5.12 18.16
N ALA A 109 -13.04 4.71 18.14
CA ALA A 109 -12.43 3.79 19.09
C ALA A 109 -12.43 4.40 20.50
N ILE A 110 -11.98 5.64 20.65
CA ILE A 110 -11.97 6.38 21.93
C ILE A 110 -13.39 6.55 22.46
N ALA A 111 -14.35 6.96 21.63
CA ALA A 111 -15.75 7.14 22.03
C ALA A 111 -16.42 5.83 22.46
N ARG A 112 -15.90 4.68 22.03
CA ARG A 112 -16.37 3.34 22.42
C ARG A 112 -15.61 2.74 23.58
N GLY A 113 -14.58 3.41 24.08
CA GLY A 113 -13.72 2.90 25.15
C GLY A 113 -12.91 1.68 24.73
N LEU A 114 -12.54 1.58 23.44
CA LEU A 114 -11.62 0.55 22.98
C LEU A 114 -10.23 0.83 23.55
N GLU A 115 -9.50 -0.22 23.85
CA GLU A 115 -8.13 -0.11 24.33
C GLU A 115 -7.17 0.27 23.19
N ALA A 116 -6.07 0.93 23.54
CA ALA A 116 -4.98 1.18 22.60
C ALA A 116 -4.37 -0.15 22.13
N ASN A 117 -3.89 -0.18 20.90
CA ASN A 117 -3.24 -1.34 20.33
C ASN A 117 -1.86 -1.53 20.96
N GLU A 118 -1.67 -2.61 21.68
CA GLU A 118 -0.44 -2.90 22.45
C GLU A 118 0.80 -3.17 21.59
N TYR A 119 0.61 -3.44 20.29
CA TYR A 119 1.70 -3.74 19.37
C TYR A 119 2.35 -2.49 18.77
N VAL A 120 1.63 -1.36 18.72
CA VAL A 120 2.19 -0.11 18.15
C VAL A 120 3.30 0.43 19.05
N GLY A 121 4.50 0.61 18.49
CA GLY A 121 5.67 1.10 19.21
C GLY A 121 6.17 0.14 20.29
N SER A 122 5.77 -1.15 20.24
CA SER A 122 6.18 -2.16 21.21
C SER A 122 7.64 -2.61 21.04
N GLU A 123 8.26 -2.28 19.91
CA GLU A 123 9.61 -2.69 19.55
C GLU A 123 10.54 -1.50 19.29
N THR A 124 11.82 -1.81 19.28
CA THR A 124 12.88 -0.87 18.91
C THR A 124 13.88 -1.55 17.98
N LEU A 125 14.74 -0.79 17.33
CA LEU A 125 15.81 -1.34 16.47
C LEU A 125 16.81 -2.22 17.22
N ALA A 126 16.84 -2.18 18.56
CA ALA A 126 17.63 -3.08 19.38
C ALA A 126 16.97 -4.46 19.56
N SER A 127 15.68 -4.58 19.27
CA SER A 127 14.94 -5.85 19.33
C SER A 127 15.38 -6.75 18.17
N ASN A 128 15.56 -8.04 18.44
CA ASN A 128 15.92 -9.01 17.41
C ASN A 128 14.68 -9.34 16.54
N PRO A 129 14.70 -9.04 15.23
CA PRO A 129 13.51 -9.18 14.35
C PRO A 129 13.03 -10.63 14.22
N GLU A 130 13.92 -11.64 14.32
CA GLU A 130 13.55 -13.05 14.29
C GLU A 130 12.72 -13.43 15.54
N GLN A 131 13.19 -13.03 16.74
CA GLN A 131 12.48 -13.31 17.98
C GLN A 131 11.15 -12.58 18.04
N VAL A 132 11.09 -11.34 17.52
CA VAL A 132 9.85 -10.58 17.40
C VAL A 132 8.89 -11.28 16.43
N ALA A 133 9.38 -11.75 15.29
CA ALA A 133 8.57 -12.49 14.32
C ALA A 133 7.99 -13.79 14.93
N ASP A 134 8.78 -14.54 15.71
CA ASP A 134 8.32 -15.73 16.41
C ASP A 134 7.22 -15.40 17.43
N ARG A 135 7.41 -14.35 18.23
CA ARG A 135 6.43 -13.90 19.22
C ARG A 135 5.13 -13.44 18.53
N ILE A 136 5.20 -12.57 17.54
CA ILE A 136 4.00 -12.06 16.83
C ILE A 136 3.26 -13.19 16.13
N ARG A 137 3.96 -14.18 15.53
CA ARG A 137 3.31 -15.38 14.98
C ARG A 137 2.55 -16.17 16.04
N TYR A 138 3.16 -16.35 17.21
CA TYR A 138 2.52 -17.06 18.32
C TYR A 138 1.29 -16.30 18.83
N ASP A 139 1.43 -15.01 19.09
CA ASP A 139 0.36 -14.16 19.62
C ASP A 139 -0.83 -14.09 18.65
N PHE A 140 -0.55 -14.02 17.35
CA PHE A 140 -1.57 -13.98 16.30
C PHE A 140 -2.07 -15.36 15.88
N GLY A 141 -1.45 -16.44 16.32
CA GLY A 141 -1.84 -17.80 15.94
C GLY A 141 -1.56 -18.16 14.48
N TYR A 142 -0.56 -17.52 13.84
CA TYR A 142 -0.22 -17.77 12.45
C TYR A 142 0.74 -18.96 12.31
N THR A 143 0.42 -19.87 11.39
CA THR A 143 1.29 -21.01 11.04
C THR A 143 1.64 -20.98 9.54
N PRO A 144 2.90 -20.72 9.15
CA PRO A 144 3.32 -20.73 7.75
C PRO A 144 3.07 -22.07 7.04
N GLY A 145 2.77 -22.01 5.75
CA GLY A 145 2.60 -23.21 4.92
C GLY A 145 1.31 -24.00 5.16
N THR A 146 0.33 -23.44 5.86
CA THR A 146 -0.99 -24.04 6.07
C THR A 146 -2.00 -23.75 4.96
N VAL A 147 -1.73 -22.74 4.14
CA VAL A 147 -2.55 -22.28 3.02
C VAL A 147 -1.99 -22.76 1.68
N ARG A 148 -2.85 -22.86 0.66
CA ARG A 148 -2.49 -23.49 -0.62
C ARG A 148 -2.17 -22.52 -1.73
N SER A 149 -2.46 -21.22 -1.55
CA SER A 149 -2.24 -20.21 -2.57
C SER A 149 -1.93 -18.85 -1.95
N GLY A 150 -1.19 -18.01 -2.69
CA GLY A 150 -0.91 -16.64 -2.27
C GLY A 150 -2.19 -15.79 -2.04
N ALA A 151 -3.29 -16.09 -2.74
CA ALA A 151 -4.55 -15.40 -2.51
C ALA A 151 -5.19 -15.76 -1.16
N GLU A 152 -5.14 -17.05 -0.77
CA GLU A 152 -5.61 -17.51 0.54
C GLU A 152 -4.70 -17.01 1.66
N ALA A 153 -3.37 -17.06 1.46
CA ALA A 153 -2.39 -16.56 2.43
C ALA A 153 -2.59 -15.07 2.69
N ARG A 154 -2.76 -14.26 1.63
CA ARG A 154 -3.05 -12.83 1.77
C ARG A 154 -4.34 -12.58 2.54
N LYS A 155 -5.43 -13.32 2.20
CA LYS A 155 -6.70 -13.21 2.93
C LYS A 155 -6.51 -13.51 4.41
N ALA A 156 -5.87 -14.63 4.72
CA ALA A 156 -5.61 -15.06 6.11
C ALA A 156 -4.78 -14.02 6.90
N ILE A 157 -3.74 -13.44 6.30
CA ILE A 157 -2.92 -12.42 6.96
C ILE A 157 -3.71 -11.12 7.16
N ILE A 158 -4.53 -10.69 6.18
CA ILE A 158 -5.39 -9.50 6.34
C ILE A 158 -6.38 -9.73 7.51
N GLU A 159 -7.08 -10.85 7.54
CA GLU A 159 -8.01 -11.18 8.61
C GLU A 159 -7.31 -11.20 9.97
N LEU A 160 -6.14 -11.83 10.03
CA LEU A 160 -5.33 -11.91 11.23
C LEU A 160 -4.94 -10.50 11.76
N LEU A 161 -4.48 -9.62 10.89
CA LEU A 161 -4.11 -8.25 11.26
C LEU A 161 -5.35 -7.44 11.72
N GLU A 162 -6.48 -7.57 11.02
CA GLU A 162 -7.72 -6.90 11.41
C GLU A 162 -8.25 -7.41 12.77
N GLU A 163 -8.15 -8.72 13.06
CA GLU A 163 -8.50 -9.30 14.35
C GLU A 163 -7.64 -8.74 15.49
N ASN A 164 -6.37 -8.44 15.22
CA ASN A 164 -5.44 -7.85 16.17
C ASN A 164 -5.44 -6.30 16.17
N GLY A 165 -6.47 -5.68 15.62
CA GLY A 165 -6.73 -4.24 15.82
C GLY A 165 -6.20 -3.32 14.73
N PHE A 166 -5.54 -3.85 13.71
CA PHE A 166 -5.02 -3.04 12.61
C PHE A 166 -6.10 -2.74 11.56
N LEU A 167 -6.03 -1.56 10.94
CA LEU A 167 -6.86 -1.18 9.79
C LEU A 167 -6.10 -1.52 8.50
N ILE A 168 -6.64 -2.42 7.69
CA ILE A 168 -5.96 -2.89 6.50
C ILE A 168 -6.72 -2.44 5.25
N SER A 169 -6.02 -1.79 4.32
CA SER A 169 -6.57 -1.37 3.03
C SER A 169 -5.69 -1.90 1.89
N VAL A 170 -6.29 -2.53 0.89
CA VAL A 170 -5.60 -3.02 -0.32
C VAL A 170 -6.33 -2.54 -1.55
N ALA A 171 -5.74 -1.63 -2.31
CA ALA A 171 -6.35 -1.07 -3.52
C ALA A 171 -5.33 -0.93 -4.65
N GLY A 172 -5.76 -1.09 -5.89
CA GLY A 172 -4.92 -0.92 -7.07
C GLY A 172 -5.19 0.37 -7.85
N VAL A 173 -6.14 1.18 -7.38
CA VAL A 173 -6.58 2.44 -8.02
C VAL A 173 -7.00 3.44 -6.95
N VAL A 174 -6.91 4.73 -7.27
CA VAL A 174 -7.38 5.79 -6.38
C VAL A 174 -8.89 5.73 -6.22
N GLY A 175 -9.38 5.62 -5.01
CA GLY A 175 -10.81 5.56 -4.70
C GLY A 175 -11.49 4.36 -5.37
N SER A 176 -12.22 4.60 -6.46
CA SER A 176 -12.82 3.56 -7.31
C SER A 176 -12.62 3.89 -8.80
N ASN A 177 -11.64 4.73 -9.11
CA ASN A 177 -11.38 5.21 -10.46
C ASN A 177 -10.34 4.33 -11.17
N THR A 178 -10.81 3.43 -12.03
CA THR A 178 -9.95 2.50 -12.80
C THR A 178 -9.03 3.19 -13.82
N HIS A 179 -9.22 4.48 -14.08
CA HIS A 179 -8.35 5.31 -14.93
C HIS A 179 -7.20 5.96 -14.14
N ARG A 180 -7.15 5.76 -12.83
CA ARG A 180 -6.08 6.24 -11.96
C ARG A 180 -5.46 5.07 -11.21
N PRO A 181 -4.71 4.20 -11.91
CA PRO A 181 -4.03 3.07 -11.29
C PRO A 181 -2.79 3.55 -10.53
N TYR A 182 -2.44 2.85 -9.44
CA TYR A 182 -1.17 3.08 -8.78
C TYR A 182 0.00 2.50 -9.59
N ASP A 183 1.17 3.11 -9.45
CA ASP A 183 2.43 2.57 -9.97
C ASP A 183 3.11 1.72 -8.88
N PRO A 184 3.31 0.41 -9.10
CA PRO A 184 4.04 -0.43 -8.16
C PRO A 184 5.52 -0.05 -8.01
N ASN A 185 6.09 0.65 -9.01
CA ASN A 185 7.47 1.14 -8.92
C ASN A 185 7.57 2.40 -8.05
N GLU A 186 6.47 3.12 -7.84
CA GLU A 186 6.45 4.29 -6.97
C GLU A 186 6.35 3.88 -5.50
N PHE A 187 5.44 2.96 -5.17
CA PHE A 187 5.27 2.47 -3.80
C PHE A 187 4.61 1.10 -3.76
N SER A 188 4.97 0.29 -2.78
CA SER A 188 4.34 -1.01 -2.49
C SER A 188 3.30 -0.90 -1.37
N GLY A 189 3.54 -0.04 -0.38
CA GLY A 189 2.66 0.19 0.74
C GLY A 189 3.04 1.43 1.53
N PHE A 190 2.29 1.67 2.59
CA PHE A 190 2.62 2.62 3.64
C PHE A 190 1.89 2.29 4.94
N SER A 191 2.46 2.73 6.04
CA SER A 191 1.90 2.63 7.38
C SER A 191 1.60 4.00 7.98
N LEU A 192 0.53 4.07 8.78
CA LEU A 192 0.16 5.22 9.59
C LEU A 192 0.08 4.74 11.04
N SER A 193 1.08 5.11 11.83
CA SER A 193 1.13 4.77 13.25
C SER A 193 0.12 5.58 14.04
N ASP A 194 -0.62 4.91 14.91
CA ASP A 194 -1.61 5.47 15.80
C ASP A 194 -2.01 4.43 16.84
N ASP A 195 -2.14 4.81 18.10
CA ASP A 195 -2.43 3.87 19.19
C ASP A 195 -3.81 3.20 19.07
N TYR A 196 -4.80 3.85 18.47
CA TYR A 196 -6.17 3.36 18.37
C TYR A 196 -6.58 2.93 16.97
N ALA A 197 -5.87 3.43 15.96
CA ALA A 197 -6.20 3.24 14.55
C ALA A 197 -4.97 2.95 13.69
N PRO A 198 -4.07 2.02 14.11
CA PRO A 198 -2.90 1.69 13.31
C PRO A 198 -3.34 1.19 11.94
N THR A 199 -2.82 1.82 10.87
CA THR A 199 -3.32 1.60 9.52
C THR A 199 -2.20 1.13 8.60
N ILE A 200 -2.48 0.10 7.79
CA ILE A 200 -1.61 -0.39 6.71
C ILE A 200 -2.35 -0.26 5.39
N PHE A 201 -1.72 0.37 4.42
CA PHE A 201 -2.17 0.41 3.04
C PHE A 201 -1.20 -0.36 2.15
N VAL A 202 -1.74 -1.21 1.25
CA VAL A 202 -0.94 -1.99 0.29
C VAL A 202 -1.41 -1.72 -1.14
N ASN A 203 -0.45 -1.52 -2.04
CA ASN A 203 -0.70 -1.38 -3.47
C ASN A 203 -1.19 -2.71 -4.05
N GLY A 204 -2.45 -2.76 -4.41
CA GLY A 204 -3.12 -3.97 -4.92
C GLY A 204 -2.70 -4.38 -6.34
N ARG A 205 -1.85 -3.60 -7.01
CA ARG A 205 -1.31 -3.92 -8.34
C ARG A 205 -0.10 -4.84 -8.29
N ASP A 206 0.53 -4.98 -7.13
CA ASP A 206 1.57 -5.97 -6.91
C ASP A 206 1.03 -7.40 -6.96
N THR A 207 1.94 -8.36 -7.12
CA THR A 207 1.60 -9.79 -7.00
C THR A 207 1.08 -10.12 -5.60
N LYS A 208 0.30 -11.19 -5.45
CA LYS A 208 -0.26 -11.56 -4.14
C LYS A 208 0.84 -11.86 -3.12
N ASN A 209 1.94 -12.47 -3.55
CA ASN A 209 3.07 -12.77 -2.69
C ASN A 209 3.82 -11.48 -2.26
N ALA A 210 3.97 -10.51 -3.17
CA ALA A 210 4.54 -9.21 -2.82
C ALA A 210 3.63 -8.46 -1.82
N GLN A 211 2.31 -8.46 -2.05
CA GLN A 211 1.35 -7.85 -1.12
C GLN A 211 1.42 -8.46 0.30
N ILE A 212 1.65 -9.78 0.40
CA ILE A 212 1.83 -10.47 1.69
C ILE A 212 3.08 -9.95 2.40
N PHE A 213 4.20 -9.86 1.67
CA PHE A 213 5.45 -9.34 2.23
C PHE A 213 5.27 -7.89 2.68
N THR A 214 4.68 -7.04 1.84
CA THR A 214 4.40 -5.63 2.16
C THR A 214 3.54 -5.49 3.42
N LEU A 215 2.47 -6.30 3.59
CA LEU A 215 1.62 -6.26 4.80
C LEU A 215 2.45 -6.44 6.08
N LEU A 216 3.40 -7.37 6.06
CA LEU A 216 4.22 -7.65 7.24
C LEU A 216 5.38 -6.66 7.39
N HIS A 217 5.93 -6.16 6.31
CA HIS A 217 6.91 -5.07 6.32
C HIS A 217 6.31 -3.81 6.97
N GLU A 218 5.11 -3.40 6.55
CA GLU A 218 4.38 -2.27 7.14
C GLU A 218 3.97 -2.53 8.61
N LEU A 219 3.67 -3.78 8.96
CA LEU A 219 3.51 -4.16 10.37
C LEU A 219 4.80 -3.91 11.15
N GLY A 220 5.96 -4.23 10.57
CA GLY A 220 7.27 -3.93 11.17
C GLY A 220 7.41 -2.45 11.53
N HIS A 221 7.07 -1.53 10.63
CA HIS A 221 7.07 -0.10 10.91
C HIS A 221 6.12 0.27 12.06
N LEU A 222 4.93 -0.30 12.10
CA LEU A 222 3.98 -0.05 13.21
C LEU A 222 4.49 -0.59 14.55
N LEU A 223 5.17 -1.75 14.56
CA LEU A 223 5.82 -2.27 15.77
C LEU A 223 6.92 -1.32 16.27
N LEU A 224 7.63 -0.63 15.37
CA LEU A 224 8.61 0.41 15.70
C LEU A 224 7.96 1.78 16.02
N GLY A 225 6.63 1.92 15.86
CA GLY A 225 5.90 3.17 16.10
C GLY A 225 6.07 4.20 14.98
N GLU A 226 6.40 3.76 13.77
CA GLU A 226 6.73 4.63 12.63
C GLU A 226 5.60 4.72 11.61
N SER A 227 5.57 5.85 10.89
CA SER A 227 4.69 6.08 9.75
C SER A 227 5.51 6.46 8.53
N GLY A 228 5.30 5.81 7.40
CA GLY A 228 6.04 6.13 6.18
C GLY A 228 5.59 5.34 4.97
N VAL A 229 6.18 5.67 3.81
CA VAL A 229 5.91 5.04 2.51
C VAL A 229 7.08 4.16 2.11
N SER A 230 6.81 2.91 1.75
CA SER A 230 7.82 1.89 1.41
C SER A 230 7.71 1.40 -0.02
N VAL A 231 8.81 0.90 -0.57
CA VAL A 231 8.87 0.12 -1.83
C VAL A 231 9.48 -1.23 -1.52
N SER A 232 8.67 -2.28 -1.62
CA SER A 232 9.14 -3.65 -1.37
C SER A 232 9.98 -4.18 -2.54
N GLY A 233 11.05 -4.95 -2.24
CA GLY A 233 11.88 -5.62 -3.24
C GLY A 233 12.99 -4.78 -3.83
N GLY A 234 13.30 -3.61 -3.26
CA GLY A 234 14.43 -2.78 -3.65
C GLY A 234 15.77 -3.32 -3.16
N GLU A 235 16.19 -4.51 -3.59
CA GLU A 235 17.51 -5.09 -3.27
C GLU A 235 18.68 -4.46 -4.04
N GLU A 236 18.44 -3.48 -4.85
CA GLU A 236 19.50 -2.74 -5.54
C GLU A 236 19.55 -1.32 -5.02
N VAL A 237 20.31 -1.08 -3.99
CA VAL A 237 21.23 0.06 -3.85
C VAL A 237 21.97 -0.06 -2.52
N HIS A 238 23.00 -0.86 -2.50
CA HIS A 238 24.05 -0.66 -1.54
C HIS A 238 24.92 0.48 -2.06
N GLN A 239 24.74 1.70 -1.55
CA GLN A 239 25.84 2.61 -1.26
C GLN A 239 25.34 3.95 -0.72
N GLN A 240 25.67 4.13 0.58
CA GLN A 240 25.97 5.41 1.27
C GLN A 240 24.94 6.55 1.12
N HIS A 241 23.99 6.68 2.06
CA HIS A 241 23.63 7.85 2.87
C HIS A 241 22.25 7.67 3.51
N ALA A 242 22.17 7.87 4.80
CA ALA A 242 21.06 7.79 5.75
C ALA A 242 21.04 6.50 6.59
N GLU A 243 22.05 6.36 7.45
CA GLU A 243 22.28 5.14 8.24
C GLU A 243 21.05 4.69 9.05
N GLN A 244 20.31 5.61 9.66
CA GLN A 244 19.19 5.27 10.53
C GLN A 244 17.98 4.71 9.74
N GLN A 245 17.64 5.34 8.63
CA GLN A 245 16.52 4.92 7.77
C GLN A 245 16.77 3.55 7.13
N ASP A 246 18.04 3.26 6.78
CA ASP A 246 18.46 1.96 6.26
C ASP A 246 18.37 0.86 7.34
N TYR A 247 18.58 1.18 8.63
CA TYR A 247 18.40 0.22 9.72
C TYR A 247 16.92 -0.14 9.94
N ASN A 248 16.01 0.84 9.90
CA ASN A 248 14.57 0.61 10.05
C ASN A 248 14.05 -0.32 8.94
N GLU A 249 14.38 -0.02 7.69
CA GLU A 249 14.01 -0.83 6.53
C GLU A 249 14.54 -2.27 6.62
N ARG A 250 15.82 -2.42 6.95
CA ARG A 250 16.42 -3.76 7.13
C ARG A 250 15.77 -4.54 8.25
N TRP A 251 15.42 -3.86 9.35
CA TRP A 251 14.73 -4.49 10.46
C TRP A 251 13.35 -4.98 10.03
N CYS A 252 12.56 -4.15 9.35
CA CYS A 252 11.24 -4.48 8.83
C CYS A 252 11.31 -5.61 7.79
N ASP A 253 12.27 -5.56 6.86
CA ASP A 253 12.49 -6.64 5.89
C ASP A 253 12.84 -7.97 6.57
N SER A 254 13.73 -7.92 7.56
CA SER A 254 14.13 -9.11 8.33
C SER A 254 12.96 -9.67 9.12
N PHE A 255 12.18 -8.82 9.80
CA PHE A 255 10.96 -9.22 10.50
C PHE A 255 9.95 -9.89 9.56
N ALA A 256 9.64 -9.26 8.41
CA ALA A 256 8.70 -9.82 7.44
C ALA A 256 9.16 -11.17 6.88
N ALA A 257 10.45 -11.28 6.53
CA ALA A 257 11.04 -12.52 6.04
C ALA A 257 10.96 -13.64 7.07
N HIS A 258 11.36 -13.39 8.32
CA HIS A 258 11.32 -14.39 9.40
C HIS A 258 9.88 -14.74 9.81
N PHE A 259 8.95 -13.80 9.73
CA PHE A 259 7.54 -14.10 9.99
C PHE A 259 6.98 -15.07 8.96
N LEU A 260 7.28 -14.90 7.67
CA LEU A 260 6.77 -15.74 6.57
C LEU A 260 7.53 -17.03 6.42
N VAL A 261 8.84 -17.00 6.63
CA VAL A 261 9.78 -18.13 6.40
C VAL A 261 10.60 -18.36 7.66
N PRO A 262 10.00 -18.99 8.69
CA PRO A 262 10.72 -19.26 9.94
C PRO A 262 11.96 -20.12 9.72
N PRO A 263 13.11 -19.80 10.36
CA PRO A 263 14.37 -20.56 10.23
C PRO A 263 14.21 -22.06 10.46
N ALA A 264 13.47 -22.44 11.48
CA ALA A 264 13.24 -23.86 11.80
C ALA A 264 12.47 -24.59 10.68
N GLU A 265 11.46 -23.94 10.11
CA GLU A 265 10.61 -24.56 9.07
C GLU A 265 11.34 -24.63 7.71
N ILE A 266 12.08 -23.59 7.29
CA ILE A 266 12.83 -23.65 6.05
C ILE A 266 13.95 -24.73 6.13
N ARG A 267 14.69 -24.82 7.23
CA ARG A 267 15.68 -25.87 7.45
C ARG A 267 15.07 -27.28 7.39
N LYS A 268 13.89 -27.46 7.99
CA LYS A 268 13.14 -28.72 7.94
C LYS A 268 12.70 -29.06 6.52
N LYS A 269 12.21 -28.08 5.77
CA LYS A 269 11.76 -28.28 4.38
C LYS A 269 12.93 -28.57 3.44
N VAL A 270 14.06 -27.89 3.59
CA VAL A 270 15.26 -28.14 2.81
C VAL A 270 15.77 -29.58 3.03
N ARG A 271 15.80 -30.05 4.28
CA ARG A 271 16.18 -31.46 4.59
C ARG A 271 15.21 -32.50 4.02
N ALA A 272 13.97 -32.12 3.75
CA ALA A 272 12.96 -33.01 3.17
C ALA A 272 12.93 -32.98 1.63
N LEU A 273 13.75 -32.15 0.97
CA LEU A 273 13.84 -32.12 -0.48
C LEU A 273 14.46 -33.46 -0.98
N PRO A 274 13.97 -34.03 -2.10
CA PRO A 274 14.52 -35.23 -2.67
C PRO A 274 15.90 -34.95 -3.27
N GLY A 275 16.91 -35.75 -2.87
CA GLY A 275 18.32 -35.67 -3.31
C GLY A 275 19.26 -35.77 -2.14
N ASP A 276 20.55 -35.92 -2.40
CA ASP A 276 21.60 -36.00 -1.35
C ASP A 276 21.90 -34.68 -0.66
N GLY A 277 20.85 -33.95 -0.25
CA GLY A 277 20.90 -32.75 0.65
C GLY A 277 21.77 -31.55 0.20
N ASP A 278 22.66 -31.73 -0.77
CA ASP A 278 23.68 -30.74 -1.11
C ASP A 278 23.36 -29.85 -2.31
N GLU A 279 22.25 -30.09 -3.05
CA GLU A 279 22.00 -29.31 -4.25
C GLU A 279 20.60 -28.63 -4.27
N ILE A 280 20.49 -27.46 -3.62
CA ILE A 280 19.35 -26.60 -3.78
C ILE A 280 19.35 -26.04 -5.22
N THR A 281 18.35 -26.41 -6.01
CA THR A 281 18.14 -26.00 -7.40
C THR A 281 17.09 -24.90 -7.50
N GLU A 282 16.93 -24.29 -8.69
CA GLU A 282 15.84 -23.34 -8.96
C GLU A 282 14.46 -23.95 -8.67
N ASP A 283 14.23 -25.21 -9.09
CA ASP A 283 12.97 -25.94 -8.82
C ASP A 283 12.73 -26.13 -7.31
N SER A 284 13.78 -26.37 -6.54
CA SER A 284 13.68 -26.41 -5.07
C SER A 284 13.23 -25.07 -4.48
N ILE A 285 13.77 -23.96 -4.98
CA ILE A 285 13.41 -22.61 -4.56
C ILE A 285 11.96 -22.31 -4.93
N GLU A 286 11.50 -22.64 -6.13
CA GLU A 286 10.12 -22.45 -6.58
C GLU A 286 9.13 -23.27 -5.72
N LYS A 287 9.46 -24.50 -5.36
CA LYS A 287 8.66 -25.33 -4.44
C LYS A 287 8.56 -24.76 -3.04
N LEU A 288 9.68 -24.26 -2.50
CA LEU A 288 9.71 -23.59 -1.21
C LEU A 288 8.90 -22.29 -1.25
N ALA A 289 9.05 -21.47 -2.30
CA ALA A 289 8.30 -20.24 -2.49
C ALA A 289 6.77 -20.48 -2.57
N SER A 290 6.37 -21.53 -3.28
CA SER A 290 4.99 -21.97 -3.33
C SER A 290 4.46 -22.44 -1.97
N HIS A 291 5.27 -23.18 -1.20
CA HIS A 291 4.89 -23.68 0.12
C HIS A 291 4.68 -22.56 1.14
N PHE A 292 5.57 -21.56 1.17
CA PHE A 292 5.48 -20.42 2.09
C PHE A 292 4.64 -19.27 1.55
N CYS A 293 4.15 -19.36 0.30
CA CYS A 293 3.41 -18.30 -0.39
C CYS A 293 4.18 -16.95 -0.46
N VAL A 294 5.49 -17.03 -0.70
CA VAL A 294 6.39 -15.88 -0.84
C VAL A 294 7.03 -15.83 -2.22
N SER A 295 7.80 -14.77 -2.52
CA SER A 295 8.58 -14.71 -3.76
C SER A 295 9.75 -15.67 -3.74
N THR A 296 10.24 -16.08 -4.92
CA THR A 296 11.46 -16.88 -5.04
C THR A 296 12.69 -16.14 -4.49
N LEU A 297 12.71 -14.81 -4.61
CA LEU A 297 13.77 -13.98 -4.03
C LEU A 297 13.74 -13.99 -2.50
N THR A 298 12.55 -13.93 -1.88
CA THR A 298 12.42 -14.08 -0.43
C THR A 298 13.01 -15.41 0.06
N ILE A 299 12.72 -16.53 -0.63
CA ILE A 299 13.31 -17.82 -0.30
C ILE A 299 14.81 -17.82 -0.50
N LEU A 300 15.30 -17.28 -1.62
CA LEU A 300 16.73 -17.25 -1.92
C LEU A 300 17.51 -16.47 -0.85
N ASN A 301 16.95 -15.34 -0.39
CA ASN A 301 17.54 -14.55 0.69
C ASN A 301 17.48 -15.29 2.03
N SER A 302 16.35 -15.91 2.37
CA SER A 302 16.23 -16.72 3.58
C SER A 302 17.23 -17.88 3.58
N LEU A 303 17.43 -18.55 2.44
CA LEU A 303 18.44 -19.63 2.32
C LEU A 303 19.87 -19.14 2.55
N LEU A 304 20.19 -17.92 2.08
CA LEU A 304 21.51 -17.32 2.32
C LEU A 304 21.66 -16.89 3.79
N THR A 305 20.66 -16.22 4.35
CA THR A 305 20.67 -15.77 5.76
C THR A 305 20.81 -16.94 6.72
N GLU A 306 20.14 -18.06 6.42
CA GLU A 306 20.20 -19.29 7.20
C GLU A 306 21.43 -20.17 6.91
N GLU A 307 22.37 -19.67 6.10
CA GLU A 307 23.59 -20.37 5.68
C GLU A 307 23.31 -21.75 5.01
N LEU A 308 22.13 -21.93 4.43
CA LEU A 308 21.73 -23.14 3.71
C LEU A 308 22.28 -23.18 2.29
N ILE A 309 22.71 -22.05 1.77
CA ILE A 309 23.46 -21.91 0.50
C ILE A 309 24.67 -20.99 0.70
N SER A 310 25.71 -21.22 -0.09
CA SER A 310 26.87 -20.33 -0.10
C SER A 310 26.60 -19.03 -0.84
N ARG A 311 27.35 -17.95 -0.52
CA ARG A 311 27.30 -16.69 -1.26
C ARG A 311 27.57 -16.86 -2.76
N GLN A 312 28.44 -17.80 -3.13
CA GLN A 312 28.73 -18.11 -4.54
C GLN A 312 27.49 -18.70 -5.23
N LYS A 313 26.77 -19.62 -4.58
CA LYS A 313 25.54 -20.22 -5.11
C LYS A 313 24.42 -19.18 -5.21
N TYR A 314 24.28 -18.33 -4.19
CA TYR A 314 23.35 -17.20 -4.22
C TYR A 314 23.60 -16.32 -5.46
N ALA A 315 24.85 -15.88 -5.66
CA ALA A 315 25.22 -15.02 -6.79
C ALA A 315 24.97 -15.70 -8.17
N ALA A 316 25.06 -17.02 -8.23
CA ALA A 316 24.76 -17.76 -9.46
C ALA A 316 23.26 -17.87 -9.76
N LEU A 317 22.41 -18.00 -8.73
CA LEU A 317 20.96 -18.15 -8.88
C LEU A 317 20.20 -16.82 -8.96
N TYR A 318 20.71 -15.78 -8.33
CA TYR A 318 20.02 -14.49 -8.20
C TYR A 318 19.58 -13.88 -9.53
N PRO A 319 20.41 -13.80 -10.59
CA PRO A 319 19.99 -13.16 -11.85
C PRO A 319 18.79 -13.85 -12.49
N SER A 320 18.78 -15.18 -12.55
CA SER A 320 17.68 -15.99 -13.10
C SER A 320 16.40 -15.83 -12.28
N MET A 321 16.50 -15.89 -10.94
CA MET A 321 15.36 -15.73 -10.05
C MET A 321 14.76 -14.33 -10.13
N ARG A 322 15.59 -13.30 -10.27
CA ARG A 322 15.14 -11.91 -10.44
C ARG A 322 14.39 -11.73 -11.77
N GLU A 323 14.93 -12.26 -12.88
CA GLU A 323 14.27 -12.18 -14.18
C GLU A 323 12.89 -12.86 -14.13
N LYS A 324 12.79 -14.04 -13.54
CA LYS A 324 11.52 -14.75 -13.35
C LYS A 324 10.53 -13.96 -12.48
N ALA A 325 10.99 -13.32 -11.41
CA ALA A 325 10.16 -12.51 -10.54
C ALA A 325 9.57 -11.30 -11.28
N ILE A 326 10.39 -10.61 -12.08
CA ILE A 326 9.95 -9.47 -12.91
C ILE A 326 8.93 -9.92 -13.96
N ALA A 327 9.19 -11.02 -14.68
CA ALA A 327 8.28 -11.56 -15.67
C ALA A 327 6.91 -11.92 -15.05
N HIS A 328 6.92 -12.58 -13.89
CA HIS A 328 5.69 -12.94 -13.17
C HIS A 328 4.90 -11.70 -12.70
N ALA A 329 5.58 -10.65 -12.24
CA ALA A 329 4.93 -9.39 -11.86
C ALA A 329 4.24 -8.71 -13.06
N GLN A 330 4.89 -8.69 -14.23
CA GLN A 330 4.32 -8.13 -15.46
C GLN A 330 3.10 -8.91 -15.98
N GLU A 331 3.08 -10.23 -15.84
CA GLU A 331 1.94 -11.05 -16.22
C GLU A 331 0.75 -10.88 -15.28
N SER A 332 1.01 -10.79 -13.98
CA SER A 332 -0.03 -10.62 -12.95
C SER A 332 -0.80 -9.30 -13.10
N GLY A 333 -0.16 -8.25 -13.63
CA GLY A 333 -0.79 -6.96 -13.91
C GLY A 333 -1.83 -6.96 -15.05
N LYS A 334 -1.88 -8.02 -15.87
CA LYS A 334 -2.77 -8.12 -17.05
C LYS A 334 -4.12 -8.79 -16.79
N THR A 335 -4.33 -9.40 -15.65
CA THR A 335 -5.58 -10.09 -15.32
C THR A 335 -6.61 -9.14 -14.71
N SER A 336 -7.33 -8.39 -15.55
CA SER A 336 -8.58 -7.71 -15.19
C SER A 336 -9.76 -8.43 -15.84
N GLY A 337 -10.28 -9.45 -15.19
CA GLY A 337 -11.59 -10.03 -15.52
C GLY A 337 -12.70 -9.25 -14.84
N GLY A 338 -13.85 -9.07 -15.50
CA GLY A 338 -15.04 -8.48 -14.90
C GLY A 338 -15.47 -9.30 -13.67
N GLY A 339 -15.25 -8.76 -12.49
CA GLY A 339 -15.50 -9.38 -11.21
C GLY A 339 -16.55 -8.63 -10.39
N ASP A 340 -16.92 -9.19 -9.26
CA ASP A 340 -17.79 -8.58 -8.27
C ASP A 340 -17.23 -7.22 -7.83
N TYR A 341 -18.00 -6.16 -7.98
CA TYR A 341 -17.65 -4.80 -7.55
C TYR A 341 -17.37 -4.71 -6.04
N TYR A 342 -18.07 -5.50 -5.24
CA TYR A 342 -18.05 -5.37 -3.78
C TYR A 342 -16.78 -5.95 -3.15
N ARG A 343 -16.27 -7.07 -3.68
CA ARG A 343 -15.08 -7.73 -3.13
C ARG A 343 -13.82 -6.83 -3.17
N PRO A 344 -13.45 -6.21 -4.31
CA PRO A 344 -12.34 -5.23 -4.32
C PRO A 344 -12.61 -4.01 -3.44
N LYS A 345 -13.88 -3.57 -3.35
CA LYS A 345 -14.26 -2.44 -2.51
C LYS A 345 -14.08 -2.73 -1.02
N ILE A 346 -14.40 -3.95 -0.57
CA ILE A 346 -14.18 -4.39 0.81
C ILE A 346 -12.68 -4.40 1.13
N TYR A 347 -11.83 -4.93 0.24
CA TYR A 347 -10.37 -4.87 0.42
C TYR A 347 -9.83 -3.44 0.47
N ALA A 348 -10.36 -2.54 -0.37
CA ALA A 348 -9.94 -1.14 -0.39
C ALA A 348 -10.36 -0.34 0.85
N LEU A 349 -11.41 -0.76 1.54
CA LEU A 349 -11.90 -0.14 2.77
C LEU A 349 -11.32 -0.78 4.04
N GLY A 350 -11.04 -2.08 4.00
CA GLY A 350 -10.85 -2.93 5.18
C GLY A 350 -12.19 -3.31 5.80
N LYS A 351 -12.30 -4.58 6.18
CA LYS A 351 -13.54 -5.11 6.79
C LYS A 351 -13.78 -4.49 8.17
N ARG A 352 -12.71 -4.34 8.98
CA ARG A 352 -12.78 -3.74 10.32
C ARG A 352 -13.28 -2.30 10.24
N PHE A 353 -12.68 -1.46 9.39
CA PHE A 353 -13.11 -0.07 9.20
C PHE A 353 -14.55 0.03 8.69
N ALA A 354 -14.88 -0.70 7.62
CA ALA A 354 -16.20 -0.67 7.03
C ALA A 354 -17.28 -1.10 8.04
N SER A 355 -17.03 -2.15 8.82
CA SER A 355 -17.94 -2.63 9.87
C SER A 355 -18.17 -1.57 10.95
N ALA A 356 -17.13 -0.86 11.36
CA ALA A 356 -17.23 0.22 12.34
C ALA A 356 -18.12 1.37 11.81
N VAL A 357 -17.90 1.79 10.56
CA VAL A 357 -18.71 2.86 9.92
C VAL A 357 -20.18 2.45 9.84
N PHE A 358 -20.49 1.21 9.40
CA PHE A 358 -21.87 0.73 9.33
C PHE A 358 -22.53 0.66 10.71
N ALA A 359 -21.83 0.16 11.72
CA ALA A 359 -22.35 0.04 13.08
C ALA A 359 -22.62 1.42 13.70
N ASP A 360 -21.73 2.37 13.47
CA ASP A 360 -21.85 3.71 14.02
C ASP A 360 -22.95 4.52 13.34
N ALA A 361 -23.09 4.41 12.00
CA ALA A 361 -24.19 5.01 11.25
C ALA A 361 -25.55 4.40 11.66
N ALA A 362 -25.64 3.08 11.84
CA ALA A 362 -26.85 2.42 12.30
C ALA A 362 -27.27 2.85 13.71
N SER A 363 -26.31 3.23 14.56
CA SER A 363 -26.57 3.78 15.91
C SER A 363 -26.92 5.29 15.92
N GLY A 364 -26.88 5.94 14.74
CA GLY A 364 -27.20 7.37 14.58
C GLY A 364 -26.10 8.33 15.06
N ARG A 365 -24.90 7.85 15.43
CA ARG A 365 -23.77 8.69 15.85
C ARG A 365 -23.05 9.30 14.65
N THR A 366 -22.75 8.49 13.66
CA THR A 366 -22.28 8.98 12.36
C THR A 366 -23.46 9.21 11.43
N THR A 367 -23.54 10.36 10.78
CA THR A 367 -24.61 10.64 9.80
C THR A 367 -24.46 9.76 8.56
N TYR A 368 -25.56 9.42 7.89
CA TYR A 368 -25.50 8.67 6.63
C TYR A 368 -24.66 9.40 5.57
N THR A 369 -24.71 10.72 5.51
CA THR A 369 -23.88 11.51 4.59
C THR A 369 -22.39 11.31 4.86
N GLU A 370 -21.99 11.32 6.11
CA GLU A 370 -20.60 11.06 6.53
C GLU A 370 -20.21 9.62 6.20
N ALA A 371 -21.04 8.62 6.53
CA ALA A 371 -20.82 7.22 6.22
C ALA A 371 -20.64 6.98 4.72
N HIS A 372 -21.49 7.57 3.89
CA HIS A 372 -21.36 7.53 2.43
C HIS A 372 -20.02 8.09 1.94
N ARG A 373 -19.56 9.20 2.54
CA ARG A 373 -18.28 9.82 2.23
C ARG A 373 -17.10 8.97 2.65
N LEU A 374 -17.08 8.45 3.88
CA LEU A 374 -16.02 7.59 4.42
C LEU A 374 -15.85 6.31 3.60
N LEU A 375 -16.97 5.70 3.19
CA LEU A 375 -16.96 4.49 2.38
C LEU A 375 -16.76 4.77 0.88
N GLY A 376 -16.85 6.01 0.42
CA GLY A 376 -16.76 6.36 -0.99
C GLY A 376 -17.85 5.70 -1.84
N VAL A 377 -19.09 5.61 -1.32
CA VAL A 377 -20.25 5.02 -2.00
C VAL A 377 -21.41 6.02 -2.01
N PRO A 378 -21.62 6.79 -3.09
CA PRO A 378 -22.60 7.88 -3.13
C PRO A 378 -24.06 7.43 -3.22
N LYS A 379 -24.33 6.16 -3.61
CA LYS A 379 -25.69 5.64 -3.80
C LYS A 379 -26.15 4.79 -2.64
N THR A 380 -27.35 5.03 -2.11
CA THR A 380 -27.94 4.27 -1.00
C THR A 380 -28.05 2.77 -1.29
N GLU A 381 -28.46 2.39 -2.51
CA GLU A 381 -28.50 0.97 -2.89
C GLU A 381 -27.13 0.29 -2.81
N THR A 382 -26.07 0.99 -3.26
CA THR A 382 -24.68 0.47 -3.17
C THR A 382 -24.23 0.37 -1.71
N TYR A 383 -24.62 1.33 -0.88
CA TYR A 383 -24.34 1.32 0.56
C TYR A 383 -24.96 0.12 1.27
N GLU A 384 -26.26 -0.15 1.02
CA GLU A 384 -26.98 -1.28 1.61
C GLU A 384 -26.39 -2.65 1.19
N LYS A 385 -26.10 -2.80 -0.11
CA LYS A 385 -25.46 -4.01 -0.63
C LYS A 385 -24.04 -4.21 -0.07
N LEU A 386 -23.27 -3.12 0.05
CA LEU A 386 -21.95 -3.19 0.64
C LEU A 386 -22.02 -3.59 2.12
N ALA A 387 -22.97 -3.03 2.89
CA ALA A 387 -23.20 -3.38 4.28
C ALA A 387 -23.56 -4.86 4.45
N GLN A 388 -24.37 -5.42 3.54
CA GLN A 388 -24.66 -6.85 3.51
C GLN A 388 -23.39 -7.67 3.25
N LYS A 389 -22.62 -7.31 2.20
CA LYS A 389 -21.41 -8.03 1.80
C LYS A 389 -20.31 -8.01 2.85
N VAL A 390 -20.16 -6.90 3.58
CA VAL A 390 -19.20 -6.80 4.71
C VAL A 390 -19.58 -7.75 5.85
N ARG A 391 -20.87 -7.96 6.11
CA ARG A 391 -21.33 -8.91 7.13
C ARG A 391 -21.16 -10.38 6.72
N GLU A 392 -21.19 -10.67 5.42
CA GLU A 392 -21.02 -12.02 4.85
C GLU A 392 -19.54 -12.40 4.66
N ALA A 393 -18.62 -11.44 4.59
CA ALA A 393 -17.19 -11.63 4.32
C ALA A 393 -16.43 -12.00 5.60
#